data_515f7ffcccb59bd77a4071b598af971b
#
_entry.id   515f7ffcccb59bd77a4071b598af971b
#
_cell.length_a   1.000
_cell.length_b   1.000
_cell.length_c   1.000
_cell.angle_alpha   90.00
_cell.angle_beta   90.00
_cell.angle_gamma   90.00
#
_symmetry.space_group_name_H-M   'P 1'
#
loop_
_entity.id
_entity.type
_entity.pdbx_description
1 polymer ?
#
loop_
_entity_poly.entity_id
_entity_poly.type
_entity_poly.pdbx_seq_one_letter_code
_entity_poly.pdbx_strand_id
1 'polypeptide(L)'
;KERFSERRGKMKDSELQIDRSCHVLYSKPCKKEILAKIALHYPEAEREAVWEQVQLKYAELLSKWRTDLGGKRNFHNGAGGTYDCIAIMCFYDVCRDAVTFREMEEIEENLILPAFRKLRFVDINKPFWKKLMYRAFTTAKKRCDAWHDYEMTVAPYENGKPIYYEFTACPAAEFAKQF
;
A
#
# COMPACT_ATOMS: atom_id res chain seq x y z
N LYS A 1 -9.30 25.72 -11.13
CA LYS A 1 -9.53 24.25 -11.21
C LYS A 1 -8.56 23.59 -12.21
N GLU A 2 -8.37 24.16 -13.39
CA GLU A 2 -7.48 23.63 -14.45
C GLU A 2 -5.99 23.61 -14.05
N ARG A 3 -5.48 24.65 -13.38
CA ARG A 3 -4.06 24.67 -12.92
C ARG A 3 -3.72 23.62 -11.87
N PHE A 4 -4.70 23.15 -11.10
CA PHE A 4 -4.50 22.09 -10.11
C PHE A 4 -4.44 20.69 -10.76
N SER A 5 -5.23 20.48 -11.83
CA SER A 5 -5.24 19.24 -12.61
C SER A 5 -3.93 19.06 -13.40
N GLU A 6 -3.42 20.11 -14.04
CA GLU A 6 -2.14 20.05 -14.77
C GLU A 6 -0.93 19.77 -13.87
N ARG A 7 -0.91 20.32 -12.65
CA ARG A 7 0.18 20.02 -11.70
C ARG A 7 0.15 18.57 -11.19
N ARG A 8 -1.04 17.98 -11.05
CA ARG A 8 -1.17 16.56 -10.67
C ARG A 8 -0.68 15.63 -11.79
N GLY A 9 -1.04 15.91 -13.05
CA GLY A 9 -0.57 15.12 -14.19
C GLY A 9 0.95 15.13 -14.33
N LYS A 10 1.59 16.30 -14.24
CA LYS A 10 3.06 16.43 -14.33
C LYS A 10 3.81 15.74 -13.18
N MET A 11 3.27 15.76 -11.96
CA MET A 11 3.88 15.08 -10.82
C MET A 11 3.80 13.56 -10.95
N LYS A 12 2.70 13.04 -11.50
CA LYS A 12 2.47 11.62 -11.76
C LYS A 12 3.48 11.06 -12.77
N ASP A 13 3.68 11.76 -13.87
CA ASP A 13 4.61 11.33 -14.94
C ASP A 13 6.06 11.27 -14.46
N SER A 14 6.50 12.22 -13.61
CA SER A 14 7.86 12.24 -13.08
C SER A 14 8.14 11.19 -12.01
N GLU A 15 7.10 10.75 -11.28
CA GLU A 15 7.24 9.78 -10.19
C GLU A 15 7.00 8.34 -10.63
N LEU A 16 6.33 8.14 -11.76
CA LEU A 16 6.14 6.84 -12.40
C LEU A 16 7.33 6.40 -13.27
N GLN A 17 8.26 7.30 -13.56
CA GLN A 17 9.54 6.90 -14.13
C GLN A 17 10.33 6.14 -13.07
N ILE A 18 10.23 4.83 -13.13
CA ILE A 18 11.06 3.94 -12.33
C ILE A 18 12.46 4.02 -12.90
N ASP A 19 13.25 4.93 -12.37
CA ASP A 19 14.68 4.83 -12.45
C ASP A 19 15.07 3.53 -11.73
N ARG A 20 15.83 2.67 -12.41
CA ARG A 20 16.34 1.40 -11.87
C ARG A 20 17.03 1.56 -10.51
N SER A 21 17.52 2.75 -10.19
CA SER A 21 18.13 3.09 -8.91
C SER A 21 17.13 3.52 -7.82
N CYS A 22 15.89 3.84 -8.18
CA CYS A 22 14.95 4.51 -7.29
C CYS A 22 13.72 3.65 -6.98
N HIS A 23 13.76 2.90 -5.91
CA HIS A 23 12.64 2.12 -5.37
C HIS A 23 11.65 2.99 -4.59
N VAL A 24 11.14 4.03 -5.21
CA VAL A 24 10.47 5.13 -4.54
C VAL A 24 9.04 4.81 -4.14
N LEU A 25 8.44 3.82 -4.78
CA LEU A 25 7.01 3.53 -4.66
C LEU A 25 6.70 2.25 -3.89
N TYR A 26 7.64 1.73 -3.12
CA TYR A 26 7.43 0.66 -2.14
C TYR A 26 8.40 0.80 -0.97
N SER A 27 8.01 0.29 0.19
CA SER A 27 8.82 0.42 1.39
C SER A 27 10.07 -0.47 1.36
N LYS A 28 11.12 -0.05 2.09
CA LYS A 28 12.30 -0.90 2.26
C LYS A 28 11.98 -2.26 2.87
N PRO A 29 11.09 -2.38 3.88
CA PRO A 29 10.63 -3.67 4.38
C PRO A 29 9.98 -4.53 3.29
N CYS A 30 9.07 -3.98 2.49
CA CYS A 30 8.42 -4.71 1.38
C CYS A 30 9.45 -5.26 0.40
N LYS A 31 10.36 -4.42 -0.09
CA LYS A 31 11.46 -4.87 -0.94
C LYS A 31 12.26 -6.01 -0.32
N LYS A 32 12.61 -5.90 0.97
CA LYS A 32 13.38 -6.91 1.67
C LYS A 32 12.66 -8.26 1.70
N GLU A 33 11.38 -8.26 2.00
CA GLU A 33 10.57 -9.50 2.03
C GLU A 33 10.45 -10.12 0.63
N ILE A 34 10.19 -9.33 -0.41
CA ILE A 34 10.14 -9.82 -1.79
C ILE A 34 11.49 -10.42 -2.20
N LEU A 35 12.60 -9.73 -1.96
CA LEU A 35 13.92 -10.24 -2.29
C LEU A 35 14.28 -11.52 -1.53
N ALA A 36 13.81 -11.67 -0.29
CA ALA A 36 13.98 -12.90 0.47
C ALA A 36 13.25 -14.08 -0.18
N LYS A 37 12.04 -13.87 -0.70
CA LYS A 37 11.30 -14.91 -1.44
C LYS A 37 11.95 -15.23 -2.79
N ILE A 38 12.42 -14.23 -3.53
CA ILE A 38 13.20 -14.46 -4.76
C ILE A 38 14.46 -15.30 -4.45
N ALA A 39 15.16 -14.98 -3.36
CA ALA A 39 16.36 -15.73 -2.98
C ALA A 39 16.08 -17.19 -2.56
N LEU A 40 14.87 -17.49 -2.12
CA LEU A 40 14.44 -18.85 -1.77
C LEU A 40 14.19 -19.73 -3.00
N HIS A 41 13.65 -19.16 -4.07
CA HIS A 41 13.17 -19.90 -5.24
C HIS A 41 14.09 -19.83 -6.46
N TYR A 42 14.99 -18.84 -6.53
CA TYR A 42 15.81 -18.59 -7.70
C TYR A 42 17.31 -18.67 -7.38
N PRO A 43 18.12 -19.29 -8.26
CA PRO A 43 19.58 -19.28 -8.13
C PRO A 43 20.11 -17.84 -8.18
N GLU A 44 21.25 -17.61 -7.55
CA GLU A 44 21.84 -16.27 -7.35
C GLU A 44 21.99 -15.51 -8.67
N ALA A 45 22.40 -16.20 -9.73
CA ALA A 45 22.59 -15.60 -11.05
C ALA A 45 21.31 -15.03 -11.70
N GLU A 46 20.13 -15.48 -11.26
CA GLU A 46 18.84 -15.11 -11.85
C GLU A 46 18.11 -14.05 -11.02
N ARG A 47 18.46 -13.86 -9.73
CA ARG A 47 17.71 -13.04 -8.77
C ARG A 47 17.56 -11.59 -9.20
N GLU A 48 18.62 -11.00 -9.75
CA GLU A 48 18.59 -9.63 -10.22
C GLU A 48 17.65 -9.46 -11.42
N ALA A 49 17.70 -10.38 -12.36
CA ALA A 49 16.81 -10.38 -13.54
C ALA A 49 15.34 -10.56 -13.14
N VAL A 50 15.03 -11.46 -12.20
CA VAL A 50 13.68 -11.64 -11.67
C VAL A 50 13.19 -10.36 -10.98
N TRP A 51 14.03 -9.74 -10.14
CA TRP A 51 13.68 -8.48 -9.49
C TRP A 51 13.45 -7.35 -10.50
N GLU A 52 14.25 -7.26 -11.55
CA GLU A 52 14.06 -6.29 -12.63
C GLU A 52 12.70 -6.51 -13.33
N GLN A 53 12.31 -7.76 -13.59
CA GLN A 53 11.00 -8.06 -14.18
C GLN A 53 9.85 -7.62 -13.26
N VAL A 54 9.96 -7.82 -11.95
CA VAL A 54 8.96 -7.33 -10.98
C VAL A 54 8.83 -5.81 -11.07
N GLN A 55 9.96 -5.09 -11.14
CA GLN A 55 9.96 -3.64 -11.26
C GLN A 55 9.37 -3.15 -12.58
N LEU A 56 9.68 -3.82 -13.70
CA LEU A 56 9.10 -3.49 -15.00
C LEU A 56 7.60 -3.71 -15.02
N LYS A 57 7.13 -4.83 -14.47
CA LYS A 57 5.70 -5.12 -14.33
C LYS A 57 5.00 -4.07 -13.48
N TYR A 58 5.60 -3.70 -12.36
CA TYR A 58 5.10 -2.65 -11.49
C TYR A 58 4.96 -1.30 -12.23
N ALA A 59 5.99 -0.90 -12.99
CA ALA A 59 5.96 0.31 -13.79
C ALA A 59 4.87 0.28 -14.86
N GLU A 60 4.79 -0.83 -15.59
CA GLU A 60 3.77 -1.04 -16.62
C GLU A 60 2.35 -0.88 -16.05
N LEU A 61 2.06 -1.57 -14.95
CA LEU A 61 0.73 -1.56 -14.36
C LEU A 61 0.36 -0.19 -13.80
N LEU A 62 1.26 0.48 -13.11
CA LEU A 62 1.01 1.84 -12.62
C LEU A 62 0.82 2.85 -13.76
N SER A 63 1.53 2.70 -14.88
CA SER A 63 1.36 3.59 -16.03
C SER A 63 -0.02 3.49 -16.68
N LYS A 64 -0.64 2.32 -16.59
CA LYS A 64 -1.98 2.03 -17.11
C LYS A 64 -3.10 2.35 -16.12
N TRP A 65 -2.77 2.49 -14.85
CA TRP A 65 -3.77 2.71 -13.83
C TRP A 65 -4.23 4.15 -13.78
N ARG A 66 -5.54 4.35 -13.81
CA ARG A 66 -6.17 5.67 -13.89
C ARG A 66 -6.25 6.38 -12.55
N THR A 67 -6.15 5.67 -11.44
CA THR A 67 -6.26 6.25 -10.09
C THR A 67 -4.96 6.95 -9.73
N ASP A 68 -5.03 8.23 -9.40
CA ASP A 68 -3.89 8.99 -8.94
C ASP A 68 -3.63 8.70 -7.46
N LEU A 69 -2.58 7.94 -7.18
CA LEU A 69 -2.13 7.64 -5.80
C LEU A 69 -1.29 8.77 -5.19
N GLY A 70 -0.99 9.83 -5.96
CA GLY A 70 -0.23 10.99 -5.49
C GLY A 70 1.27 10.75 -5.27
N GLY A 71 1.82 9.62 -5.74
CA GLY A 71 3.24 9.33 -5.77
C GLY A 71 3.92 9.41 -4.40
N LYS A 72 5.16 9.90 -4.37
CA LYS A 72 5.98 10.02 -3.14
C LYS A 72 5.28 10.75 -2.00
N ARG A 73 4.50 11.76 -2.30
CA ARG A 73 3.84 12.56 -1.27
C ARG A 73 2.87 11.71 -0.47
N ASN A 74 2.04 10.95 -1.15
CA ASN A 74 1.06 10.08 -0.51
C ASN A 74 1.70 8.84 0.09
N PHE A 75 2.75 8.29 -0.53
CA PHE A 75 3.54 7.21 0.04
C PHE A 75 4.01 7.52 1.46
N HIS A 76 4.63 8.68 1.67
CA HIS A 76 5.10 9.07 3.00
C HIS A 76 3.97 9.44 3.97
N ASN A 77 2.80 9.74 3.47
CA ASN A 77 1.66 10.20 4.27
C ASN A 77 0.61 9.13 4.57
N GLY A 78 0.83 7.88 4.17
CA GLY A 78 -0.04 6.77 4.53
C GLY A 78 -0.53 5.89 3.39
N ALA A 79 -0.36 6.30 2.12
CA ALA A 79 -0.67 5.44 0.97
C ALA A 79 0.42 4.38 0.71
N GLY A 80 1.49 4.35 1.52
CA GLY A 80 2.60 3.40 1.37
C GLY A 80 2.16 1.95 1.35
N GLY A 81 1.15 1.60 2.15
CA GLY A 81 0.58 0.26 2.14
C GLY A 81 -0.03 -0.15 0.80
N THR A 82 -0.69 0.78 0.09
CA THR A 82 -1.23 0.50 -1.26
C THR A 82 -0.11 0.22 -2.25
N TYR A 83 0.96 1.00 -2.23
CA TYR A 83 2.11 0.77 -3.09
C TYR A 83 2.81 -0.56 -2.78
N ASP A 84 2.93 -0.92 -1.51
CA ASP A 84 3.49 -2.21 -1.09
C ASP A 84 2.60 -3.37 -1.58
N CYS A 85 1.27 -3.29 -1.47
CA CYS A 85 0.35 -4.29 -2.03
C CYS A 85 0.54 -4.45 -3.55
N ILE A 86 0.64 -3.35 -4.31
CA ILE A 86 0.89 -3.41 -5.75
C ILE A 86 2.21 -4.11 -6.06
N ALA A 87 3.28 -3.80 -5.32
CA ALA A 87 4.57 -4.45 -5.50
C ALA A 87 4.52 -5.96 -5.22
N ILE A 88 3.81 -6.38 -4.18
CA ILE A 88 3.59 -7.79 -3.82
C ILE A 88 2.80 -8.51 -4.91
N MET A 89 1.75 -7.89 -5.44
CA MET A 89 0.95 -8.45 -6.53
C MET A 89 1.79 -8.62 -7.80
N CYS A 90 2.60 -7.62 -8.16
CA CYS A 90 3.51 -7.71 -9.30
C CYS A 90 4.56 -8.81 -9.12
N PHE A 91 5.10 -8.96 -7.91
CA PHE A 91 6.00 -10.05 -7.56
C PHE A 91 5.32 -11.41 -7.75
N TYR A 92 4.10 -11.58 -7.23
CA TYR A 92 3.36 -12.82 -7.39
C TYR A 92 3.07 -13.13 -8.86
N ASP A 93 2.64 -12.16 -9.66
CA ASP A 93 2.37 -12.37 -11.08
C ASP A 93 3.61 -12.81 -11.87
N VAL A 94 4.76 -12.20 -11.59
CA VAL A 94 6.03 -12.56 -12.25
C VAL A 94 6.54 -13.93 -11.81
N CYS A 95 6.33 -14.29 -10.55
CA CYS A 95 6.92 -15.47 -9.92
C CYS A 95 5.90 -16.60 -9.65
N ARG A 96 4.68 -16.52 -10.17
CA ARG A 96 3.56 -17.43 -9.85
C ARG A 96 3.82 -18.92 -10.11
N ASP A 97 4.76 -19.24 -10.99
CA ASP A 97 5.13 -20.63 -11.27
C ASP A 97 6.09 -21.21 -10.21
N ALA A 98 6.74 -20.36 -9.43
CA ALA A 98 7.69 -20.72 -8.38
C ALA A 98 7.20 -20.39 -6.96
N VAL A 99 6.36 -19.38 -6.81
CA VAL A 99 5.90 -18.84 -5.54
C VAL A 99 4.42 -19.14 -5.30
N THR A 100 4.09 -19.58 -4.10
CA THR A 100 2.72 -19.88 -3.71
C THR A 100 1.96 -18.61 -3.26
N PHE A 101 0.63 -18.63 -3.35
CA PHE A 101 -0.20 -17.55 -2.79
C PHE A 101 0.03 -17.36 -1.29
N ARG A 102 0.28 -18.46 -0.54
CA ARG A 102 0.60 -18.37 0.89
C ARG A 102 1.88 -17.59 1.18
N GLU A 103 2.87 -17.70 0.33
CA GLU A 103 4.12 -16.93 0.48
C GLU A 103 3.92 -15.44 0.20
N MET A 104 2.99 -15.08 -0.68
CA MET A 104 2.55 -13.70 -0.86
C MET A 104 1.87 -13.16 0.42
N GLU A 105 0.95 -13.94 1.00
CA GLU A 105 0.31 -13.57 2.27
C GLU A 105 1.33 -13.40 3.41
N GLU A 106 2.35 -14.25 3.48
CA GLU A 106 3.43 -14.14 4.48
C GLU A 106 4.20 -12.81 4.37
N ILE A 107 4.42 -12.30 3.15
CA ILE A 107 5.02 -10.97 2.97
C ILE A 107 4.13 -9.91 3.61
N GLU A 108 2.82 -9.92 3.32
CA GLU A 108 1.88 -8.95 3.89
C GLU A 108 1.81 -9.07 5.42
N GLU A 109 1.73 -10.29 5.95
CA GLU A 109 1.75 -10.54 7.40
C GLU A 109 3.00 -9.95 8.04
N ASN A 110 4.19 -10.16 7.46
CA ASN A 110 5.46 -9.64 7.97
C ASN A 110 5.52 -8.10 7.94
N LEU A 111 4.84 -7.45 7.02
CA LEU A 111 4.74 -5.99 6.98
C LEU A 111 3.77 -5.43 8.03
N ILE A 112 2.67 -6.12 8.28
CA ILE A 112 1.57 -5.64 9.12
C ILE A 112 1.78 -6.01 10.60
N LEU A 113 2.21 -7.24 10.89
CA LEU A 113 2.34 -7.77 12.25
C LEU A 113 3.19 -6.90 13.20
N PRO A 114 4.32 -6.28 12.78
CA PRO A 114 5.08 -5.41 13.68
C PRO A 114 4.28 -4.22 14.21
N ALA A 115 3.35 -3.68 13.42
CA ALA A 115 2.46 -2.61 13.85
C ALA A 115 1.43 -3.12 14.87
N PHE A 116 0.80 -4.27 14.61
CA PHE A 116 -0.14 -4.90 15.53
C PHE A 116 0.49 -5.33 16.85
N ARG A 117 1.74 -5.81 16.83
CA ARG A 117 2.48 -6.14 18.07
C ARG A 117 2.66 -4.92 18.99
N LYS A 118 2.78 -3.72 18.43
CA LYS A 118 2.83 -2.48 19.21
C LYS A 118 1.48 -2.13 19.84
N LEU A 119 0.38 -2.61 19.25
CA LEU A 119 -0.98 -2.39 19.75
C LEU A 119 -1.44 -3.40 20.80
N ARG A 120 -0.64 -4.40 21.15
CA ARG A 120 -1.00 -5.46 22.12
C ARG A 120 -1.45 -4.96 23.50
N PHE A 121 -1.09 -3.73 23.86
CA PHE A 121 -1.47 -3.09 25.13
C PHE A 121 -2.74 -2.26 25.01
N VAL A 122 -3.29 -2.12 23.80
CA VAL A 122 -4.49 -1.34 23.54
C VAL A 122 -5.72 -2.16 23.87
N ASP A 123 -6.43 -1.79 24.94
CA ASP A 123 -7.70 -2.36 25.28
C ASP A 123 -8.83 -1.48 24.73
N ILE A 124 -9.34 -1.85 23.56
CA ILE A 124 -10.40 -1.08 22.87
C ILE A 124 -11.72 -1.03 23.66
N ASN A 125 -11.89 -1.83 24.69
CA ASN A 125 -13.07 -1.79 25.55
C ASN A 125 -12.98 -0.64 26.56
N LYS A 126 -11.78 -0.14 26.84
CA LYS A 126 -11.59 1.00 27.74
C LYS A 126 -11.91 2.33 27.02
N PRO A 127 -12.71 3.21 27.66
CA PRO A 127 -13.15 4.47 27.04
C PRO A 127 -12.00 5.35 26.53
N PHE A 128 -10.86 5.36 27.23
CA PHE A 128 -9.67 6.10 26.81
C PHE A 128 -9.12 5.61 25.45
N TRP A 129 -8.90 4.30 25.32
CA TRP A 129 -8.39 3.71 24.09
C TRP A 129 -9.38 3.84 22.95
N LYS A 130 -10.67 3.69 23.25
CA LYS A 130 -11.73 3.88 22.28
C LYS A 130 -11.74 5.31 21.71
N LYS A 131 -11.63 6.33 22.56
CA LYS A 131 -11.52 7.72 22.09
C LYS A 131 -10.25 7.97 21.27
N LEU A 132 -9.13 7.35 21.66
CA LEU A 132 -7.87 7.46 20.91
C LEU A 132 -7.99 6.82 19.51
N MET A 133 -8.57 5.65 19.43
CA MET A 133 -8.82 4.97 18.14
C MET A 133 -9.79 5.77 17.27
N TYR A 134 -10.87 6.29 17.84
CA TYR A 134 -11.78 7.15 17.10
C TYR A 134 -11.08 8.39 16.50
N ARG A 135 -10.19 9.04 17.27
CA ARG A 135 -9.38 10.15 16.78
C ARG A 135 -8.43 9.70 15.66
N ALA A 136 -7.86 8.52 15.75
CA ALA A 136 -7.01 7.97 14.69
C ALA A 136 -7.80 7.76 13.39
N PHE A 137 -9.00 7.16 13.45
CA PHE A 137 -9.86 6.97 12.28
C PHE A 137 -10.36 8.29 11.70
N THR A 138 -10.76 9.27 12.52
CA THR A 138 -11.16 10.59 12.01
C THR A 138 -9.99 11.34 11.38
N THR A 139 -8.77 11.14 11.87
CA THR A 139 -7.56 11.71 11.24
C THR A 139 -7.25 11.00 9.92
N ALA A 140 -7.38 9.67 9.87
CA ALA A 140 -7.23 8.90 8.64
C ALA A 140 -8.25 9.37 7.59
N LYS A 141 -9.54 9.52 7.97
CA LYS A 141 -10.56 10.05 7.06
C LYS A 141 -10.18 11.41 6.48
N LYS A 142 -9.75 12.37 7.31
CA LYS A 142 -9.31 13.68 6.82
C LYS A 142 -8.17 13.59 5.80
N ARG A 143 -7.26 12.64 5.96
CA ARG A 143 -6.18 12.39 5.00
C ARG A 143 -6.73 11.81 3.71
N CYS A 144 -7.60 10.80 3.79
CA CYS A 144 -8.26 10.21 2.62
C CYS A 144 -9.01 11.29 1.82
N ASP A 145 -9.81 12.14 2.51
CA ASP A 145 -10.53 13.25 1.90
C ASP A 145 -9.59 14.26 1.21
N ALA A 146 -8.38 14.48 1.77
CA ALA A 146 -7.40 15.40 1.20
C ALA A 146 -6.65 14.84 -0.02
N TRP A 147 -6.49 13.51 -0.08
CA TRP A 147 -5.72 12.85 -1.14
C TRP A 147 -6.60 12.27 -2.24
N HIS A 148 -7.90 12.05 -1.97
CA HIS A 148 -8.85 11.46 -2.91
C HIS A 148 -8.44 10.07 -3.42
N ASP A 149 -7.70 9.31 -2.60
CA ASP A 149 -7.26 7.96 -2.92
C ASP A 149 -8.11 6.87 -2.26
N TYR A 150 -8.58 7.12 -1.05
CA TYR A 150 -9.56 6.28 -0.35
C TYR A 150 -10.82 7.07 -0.08
N GLU A 151 -11.98 6.44 -0.19
CA GLU A 151 -13.21 6.96 0.37
C GLU A 151 -13.49 6.24 1.69
N MET A 152 -13.58 7.02 2.76
CA MET A 152 -13.78 6.50 4.11
C MET A 152 -14.86 7.29 4.84
N THR A 153 -15.78 6.58 5.45
CA THR A 153 -16.75 7.15 6.39
C THR A 153 -16.41 6.70 7.82
N VAL A 154 -16.64 7.56 8.79
CA VAL A 154 -16.48 7.25 10.21
C VAL A 154 -17.75 7.73 10.91
N ALA A 155 -18.47 6.83 11.54
CA ALA A 155 -19.67 7.16 12.30
C ALA A 155 -19.34 8.06 13.50
N PRO A 156 -20.26 8.94 13.96
CA PRO A 156 -20.05 9.74 15.16
C PRO A 156 -19.70 8.87 16.37
N TYR A 157 -18.84 9.41 17.24
CA TYR A 157 -18.50 8.70 18.48
C TYR A 157 -19.68 8.71 19.43
N GLU A 158 -20.10 7.50 19.83
CA GLU A 158 -21.11 7.32 20.88
C GLU A 158 -20.52 6.49 22.02
N ASN A 159 -20.75 6.98 23.25
CA ASN A 159 -20.29 6.26 24.43
C ASN A 159 -21.07 4.94 24.57
N GLY A 160 -20.36 3.86 24.88
CA GLY A 160 -20.97 2.52 24.98
C GLY A 160 -21.15 1.77 23.67
N LYS A 161 -21.11 2.45 22.51
CA LYS A 161 -21.22 1.79 21.19
C LYS A 161 -19.86 1.48 20.56
N PRO A 162 -19.75 0.48 19.68
CA PRO A 162 -18.55 0.22 18.89
C PRO A 162 -18.18 1.42 18.01
N ILE A 163 -16.89 1.58 17.70
CA ILE A 163 -16.48 2.48 16.64
C ILE A 163 -16.81 1.82 15.31
N TYR A 164 -17.53 2.53 14.47
CA TYR A 164 -17.84 2.08 13.13
C TYR A 164 -17.14 2.98 12.09
N TYR A 165 -16.50 2.35 11.13
CA TYR A 165 -15.96 2.99 9.94
C TYR A 165 -16.13 2.08 8.73
N GLU A 166 -16.14 2.66 7.55
CA GLU A 166 -16.34 1.95 6.30
C GLU A 166 -15.45 2.56 5.23
N PHE A 167 -14.82 1.73 4.43
CA PHE A 167 -14.19 2.12 3.18
C PHE A 167 -15.17 1.84 2.05
N THR A 168 -15.56 2.89 1.32
CA THR A 168 -16.45 2.79 0.15
C THR A 168 -15.66 2.73 -1.15
N ALA A 169 -14.42 3.24 -1.16
CA ALA A 169 -13.45 3.01 -2.23
C ALA A 169 -12.07 2.69 -1.64
N CYS A 170 -11.41 1.71 -2.23
CA CYS A 170 -10.06 1.29 -1.86
C CYS A 170 -9.22 1.13 -3.13
N PRO A 171 -8.21 1.98 -3.34
CA PRO A 171 -7.36 1.92 -4.53
C PRO A 171 -6.68 0.56 -4.73
N ALA A 172 -6.25 -0.11 -3.66
CA ALA A 172 -5.66 -1.44 -3.74
C ALA A 172 -6.65 -2.49 -4.26
N ALA A 173 -7.91 -2.45 -3.79
CA ALA A 173 -8.96 -3.35 -4.26
C ALA A 173 -9.35 -3.06 -5.73
N GLU A 174 -9.37 -1.81 -6.14
CA GLU A 174 -9.63 -1.44 -7.54
C GLU A 174 -8.48 -1.88 -8.45
N PHE A 175 -7.25 -1.74 -8.00
CA PHE A 175 -6.10 -2.27 -8.71
C PHE A 175 -6.19 -3.79 -8.87
N ALA A 176 -6.50 -4.51 -7.79
CA ALA A 176 -6.63 -5.97 -7.82
C ALA A 176 -7.69 -6.47 -8.80
N LYS A 177 -8.76 -5.71 -9.04
CA LYS A 177 -9.78 -6.06 -10.03
C LYS A 177 -9.30 -5.95 -11.50
N GLN A 178 -8.23 -5.20 -11.74
CA GLN A 178 -7.66 -5.00 -13.08
C GLN A 178 -6.51 -5.97 -13.36
N PHE A 179 -6.08 -6.70 -12.34
CA PHE A 179 -5.01 -7.66 -12.35
C PHE A 179 -5.49 -9.05 -12.73
#